data_ec484a6e8fc95c8d8bd4fa65047cb7ea
#
_entry.id   ec484a6e8fc95c8d8bd4fa65047cb7ea
#
_cell.length_a   1.000
_cell.length_b   1.000
_cell.length_c   1.000
_cell.angle_alpha   90.00
_cell.angle_beta   90.00
_cell.angle_gamma   90.00
#
_symmetry.space_group_name_H-M   'P 1'
#
loop_
_entity.id
_entity.type
_entity.pdbx_description
1 polymer ?
#
loop_
_entity_poly.entity_id
_entity_poly.type
_entity_poly.pdbx_seq_one_letter_code
_entity_poly.pdbx_strand_id
1 'polypeptide(L)'
;MSMRKENRPKAAFSKITIGLASPDNILERSYGEILKPETINYRTYKPERDGLFCERIFGPVKDYECACGKYKRIRYKGIVCDRCGVEVTEKKVRRERMGHIKLVVPVVHIWYFKSLPNKIGYLLGVSSKKLETIVYYERFVVIQSGVRADKGQNPGDLLTEEEYLDILDTLPKDNQYLPDDDPNKFIAKMGAEAVHDMLQRIDLDQLSF
;
A
#
# COMPACT_ATOMS: atom_id res chain seq x y z
N MET A 1 -37.11 30.00 5.23
CA MET A 1 -35.78 30.12 5.84
C MET A 1 -34.74 29.84 4.76
N SER A 2 -34.16 30.87 4.19
CA SER A 2 -33.17 30.77 3.10
C SER A 2 -31.85 30.25 3.64
N MET A 3 -31.42 29.10 3.17
CA MET A 3 -30.07 28.60 3.48
C MET A 3 -29.03 29.51 2.83
N ARG A 4 -28.32 30.28 3.63
CA ARG A 4 -27.12 30.98 3.16
C ARG A 4 -26.12 29.93 2.70
N LYS A 5 -25.92 29.84 1.37
CA LYS A 5 -24.74 29.16 0.80
C LYS A 5 -23.51 29.88 1.35
N GLU A 6 -22.73 29.22 2.19
CA GLU A 6 -21.41 29.70 2.57
C GLU A 6 -20.60 29.88 1.28
N ASN A 7 -20.38 31.13 0.93
CA ASN A 7 -19.47 31.51 -0.14
C ASN A 7 -18.05 31.27 0.36
N ARG A 8 -17.57 30.02 0.29
CA ARG A 8 -16.15 29.77 0.45
C ARG A 8 -15.41 30.50 -0.67
N PRO A 9 -14.41 31.34 -0.37
CA PRO A 9 -13.65 32.00 -1.40
C PRO A 9 -13.08 30.92 -2.35
N LYS A 10 -13.42 31.02 -3.62
CA LYS A 10 -12.83 30.15 -4.64
C LYS A 10 -11.34 30.49 -4.68
N ALA A 11 -10.50 29.56 -4.21
CA ALA A 11 -9.06 29.70 -4.35
C ALA A 11 -8.74 29.86 -5.84
N ALA A 12 -8.11 30.99 -6.18
CA ALA A 12 -7.65 31.20 -7.52
C ALA A 12 -6.47 30.26 -7.80
N PHE A 13 -6.59 29.40 -8.79
CA PHE A 13 -5.52 28.51 -9.23
C PHE A 13 -5.30 28.66 -10.72
N SER A 14 -4.05 28.59 -11.16
CA SER A 14 -3.66 28.65 -12.57
C SER A 14 -3.50 27.28 -13.22
N LYS A 15 -3.30 26.24 -12.41
CA LYS A 15 -3.03 24.87 -12.88
C LYS A 15 -3.61 23.85 -11.95
N ILE A 16 -4.14 22.77 -12.53
CA ILE A 16 -4.52 21.55 -11.83
C ILE A 16 -3.60 20.43 -12.34
N THR A 17 -3.00 19.69 -11.41
CA THR A 17 -2.19 18.51 -11.73
C THR A 17 -2.81 17.29 -11.08
N ILE A 18 -3.01 16.24 -11.87
CA ILE A 18 -3.52 14.95 -11.41
C ILE A 18 -2.34 13.98 -11.37
N GLY A 19 -2.14 13.34 -10.25
CA GLY A 19 -1.08 12.34 -10.05
C GLY A 19 -1.51 11.27 -9.07
N LEU A 20 -0.67 10.24 -8.91
CA LEU A 20 -0.87 9.22 -7.88
C LEU A 20 -0.53 9.80 -6.51
N ALA A 21 -1.36 9.50 -5.52
CA ALA A 21 -1.05 9.83 -4.13
C ALA A 21 0.05 8.92 -3.61
N SER A 22 1.08 9.51 -2.99
CA SER A 22 2.09 8.74 -2.26
C SER A 22 1.49 8.14 -0.99
N PRO A 23 2.10 7.09 -0.40
CA PRO A 23 1.71 6.57 0.91
C PRO A 23 1.65 7.64 1.99
N ASP A 24 2.62 8.58 2.00
CA ASP A 24 2.66 9.68 2.95
C ASP A 24 1.46 10.61 2.80
N ASN A 25 1.08 10.96 1.57
CA ASN A 25 -0.12 11.75 1.30
C ASN A 25 -1.40 11.07 1.77
N ILE A 26 -1.46 9.74 1.67
CA ILE A 26 -2.60 8.96 2.18
C ILE A 26 -2.65 8.99 3.70
N LEU A 27 -1.51 8.81 4.37
CA LEU A 27 -1.40 8.86 5.82
C LEU A 27 -1.77 10.24 6.37
N GLU A 28 -1.31 11.31 5.73
CA GLU A 28 -1.62 12.70 6.13
C GLU A 28 -3.13 13.00 6.07
N ARG A 29 -3.84 12.44 5.08
CA ARG A 29 -5.28 12.62 4.91
C ARG A 29 -6.13 11.62 5.70
N SER A 30 -5.52 10.59 6.27
CA SER A 30 -6.22 9.53 6.97
C SER A 30 -6.63 9.92 8.38
N TYR A 31 -7.85 9.57 8.76
CA TYR A 31 -8.38 9.74 10.11
C TYR A 31 -8.05 8.57 11.05
N GLY A 32 -7.45 7.51 10.54
CA GLY A 32 -7.00 6.37 11.34
C GLY A 32 -6.77 5.10 10.55
N GLU A 33 -6.12 4.15 11.20
CA GLU A 33 -5.82 2.83 10.64
C GLU A 33 -6.97 1.86 10.91
N ILE A 34 -7.31 1.09 9.87
CA ILE A 34 -8.28 0.01 9.94
C ILE A 34 -7.53 -1.28 10.28
N LEU A 35 -7.83 -1.84 11.45
CA LEU A 35 -7.12 -3.01 12.00
C LEU A 35 -7.88 -4.31 11.82
N LYS A 36 -9.18 -4.24 11.49
CA LYS A 36 -10.08 -5.39 11.42
C LYS A 36 -10.85 -5.40 10.11
N PRO A 37 -11.10 -6.59 9.53
CA PRO A 37 -11.87 -6.72 8.30
C PRO A 37 -13.38 -6.58 8.51
N GLU A 38 -13.86 -6.63 9.75
CA GLU A 38 -15.27 -6.57 10.07
C GLU A 38 -15.87 -5.21 9.69
N THR A 39 -17.13 -5.26 9.23
CA THR A 39 -17.90 -4.08 8.85
C THR A 39 -18.86 -3.66 9.95
N ILE A 40 -19.78 -4.53 10.29
CA ILE A 40 -20.84 -4.33 11.30
C ILE A 40 -20.93 -5.53 12.23
N ASN A 41 -21.40 -5.28 13.44
CA ASN A 41 -21.80 -6.33 14.35
C ASN A 41 -23.17 -6.89 13.90
N TYR A 42 -23.26 -8.19 13.63
CA TYR A 42 -24.46 -8.83 13.10
C TYR A 42 -25.64 -8.85 14.10
N ARG A 43 -25.39 -8.68 15.40
CA ARG A 43 -26.45 -8.63 16.45
C ARG A 43 -27.01 -7.23 16.63
N THR A 44 -26.14 -6.22 16.61
CA THR A 44 -26.50 -4.83 16.92
C THR A 44 -26.65 -3.96 15.68
N TYR A 45 -26.20 -4.44 14.52
CA TYR A 45 -26.11 -3.72 13.25
C TYR A 45 -25.33 -2.39 13.34
N LYS A 46 -24.49 -2.26 14.37
CA LYS A 46 -23.61 -1.10 14.53
C LYS A 46 -22.23 -1.37 13.92
N PRO A 47 -21.55 -0.35 13.38
CA PRO A 47 -20.19 -0.49 12.91
C PRO A 47 -19.25 -1.04 13.98
N GLU A 48 -18.44 -2.03 13.60
CA GLU A 48 -17.40 -2.54 14.50
C GLU A 48 -16.28 -1.54 14.69
N ARG A 49 -15.74 -1.53 15.90
CA ARG A 49 -14.62 -0.66 16.24
C ARG A 49 -13.37 -1.13 15.51
N ASP A 50 -12.64 -0.17 14.94
CA ASP A 50 -11.40 -0.36 14.16
C ASP A 50 -11.60 -1.20 12.89
N GLY A 51 -12.86 -1.43 12.49
CA GLY A 51 -13.26 -2.09 11.25
C GLY A 51 -13.47 -1.12 10.09
N LEU A 52 -13.90 -1.67 8.96
CA LEU A 52 -14.06 -0.94 7.70
C LEU A 52 -15.12 0.18 7.76
N PHE A 53 -16.03 0.17 8.74
CA PHE A 53 -17.04 1.21 8.95
C PHE A 53 -16.93 1.92 10.29
N CYS A 54 -15.78 1.85 10.94
CA CYS A 54 -15.55 2.40 12.26
C CYS A 54 -16.01 3.86 12.39
N GLU A 55 -16.87 4.14 13.38
CA GLU A 55 -17.36 5.51 13.63
C GLU A 55 -16.29 6.45 14.17
N ARG A 56 -15.26 5.92 14.83
CA ARG A 56 -14.13 6.71 15.31
C ARG A 56 -13.28 7.26 14.17
N ILE A 57 -13.11 6.49 13.10
CA ILE A 57 -12.31 6.86 11.92
C ILE A 57 -13.16 7.70 10.98
N PHE A 58 -14.31 7.20 10.58
CA PHE A 58 -15.13 7.81 9.52
C PHE A 58 -16.19 8.79 10.02
N GLY A 59 -16.49 8.79 11.30
CA GLY A 59 -17.52 9.64 11.87
C GLY A 59 -18.80 8.88 12.25
N PRO A 60 -19.76 9.57 12.89
CA PRO A 60 -20.97 8.97 13.42
C PRO A 60 -21.94 8.52 12.32
N VAL A 61 -22.73 7.50 12.61
CA VAL A 61 -23.81 7.01 11.71
C VAL A 61 -25.03 7.92 11.77
N LYS A 62 -25.27 8.56 12.91
CA LYS A 62 -26.38 9.52 13.13
C LYS A 62 -25.85 10.92 13.32
N ASP A 63 -26.59 11.90 12.80
CA ASP A 63 -26.22 13.30 12.95
C ASP A 63 -26.14 13.70 14.44
N TYR A 64 -25.00 14.25 14.84
CA TYR A 64 -24.75 14.78 16.20
C TYR A 64 -24.99 13.77 17.33
N GLU A 65 -24.74 12.49 17.08
CA GLU A 65 -24.82 11.44 18.11
C GLU A 65 -23.56 10.57 18.07
N CYS A 66 -22.90 10.39 19.20
CA CYS A 66 -21.76 9.47 19.29
C CYS A 66 -22.21 8.00 19.36
N ALA A 67 -21.33 7.05 19.08
CA ALA A 67 -21.64 5.62 19.01
C ALA A 67 -22.24 5.05 20.30
N CYS A 68 -21.76 5.51 21.48
CA CYS A 68 -22.28 5.04 22.77
C CYS A 68 -23.53 5.79 23.25
N GLY A 69 -23.94 6.85 22.55
CA GLY A 69 -25.12 7.65 22.90
C GLY A 69 -24.97 8.60 24.09
N LYS A 70 -23.75 8.76 24.63
CA LYS A 70 -23.47 9.70 25.72
C LYS A 70 -23.74 11.16 25.32
N TYR A 71 -23.25 11.53 24.16
CA TYR A 71 -23.46 12.86 23.58
C TYR A 71 -24.46 12.76 22.43
N LYS A 72 -25.53 13.54 22.54
CA LYS A 72 -26.60 13.67 21.55
C LYS A 72 -26.95 15.12 21.34
N ARG A 73 -27.33 15.49 20.13
CA ARG A 73 -27.78 16.82 19.69
C ARG A 73 -26.62 17.76 19.33
N ILE A 74 -26.97 18.74 18.53
CA ILE A 74 -26.08 19.73 17.91
C ILE A 74 -25.26 20.56 18.90
N ARG A 75 -25.74 20.73 20.14
CA ARG A 75 -25.01 21.49 21.17
C ARG A 75 -23.64 20.91 21.52
N TYR A 76 -23.42 19.64 21.20
CA TYR A 76 -22.14 18.93 21.45
C TYR A 76 -21.29 18.82 20.18
N LYS A 77 -21.63 19.55 19.10
CA LYS A 77 -20.89 19.54 17.86
C LYS A 77 -19.39 19.77 18.07
N GLY A 78 -18.56 18.92 17.46
CA GLY A 78 -17.09 19.02 17.52
C GLY A 78 -16.46 18.36 18.75
N ILE A 79 -17.25 17.87 19.71
CA ILE A 79 -16.70 17.15 20.87
C ILE A 79 -16.38 15.72 20.48
N VAL A 80 -15.18 15.28 20.83
CA VAL A 80 -14.81 13.85 20.73
C VAL A 80 -15.24 13.17 22.03
N CYS A 81 -16.07 12.13 21.90
CA CYS A 81 -16.58 11.42 23.07
C CYS A 81 -15.45 10.70 23.82
N ASP A 82 -15.29 11.00 25.09
CA ASP A 82 -14.30 10.39 25.99
C ASP A 82 -14.50 8.87 26.19
N ARG A 83 -15.74 8.38 26.01
CA ARG A 83 -16.07 6.97 26.19
C ARG A 83 -15.86 6.12 24.91
N CYS A 84 -16.31 6.60 23.76
CA CYS A 84 -16.26 5.84 22.51
C CYS A 84 -15.29 6.40 21.46
N GLY A 85 -14.73 7.60 21.69
CA GLY A 85 -13.78 8.23 20.76
C GLY A 85 -14.39 8.77 19.47
N VAL A 86 -15.72 8.77 19.35
CA VAL A 86 -16.42 9.26 18.15
C VAL A 86 -16.66 10.76 18.27
N GLU A 87 -16.32 11.50 17.24
CA GLU A 87 -16.60 12.94 17.14
C GLU A 87 -18.09 13.17 16.86
N VAL A 88 -18.68 14.12 17.60
CA VAL A 88 -20.09 14.49 17.44
C VAL A 88 -20.21 15.49 16.28
N THR A 89 -20.53 14.98 15.09
CA THR A 89 -20.66 15.77 13.87
C THR A 89 -21.76 15.21 12.97
N GLU A 90 -21.91 15.76 11.78
CA GLU A 90 -22.87 15.27 10.81
C GLU A 90 -22.42 13.94 10.21
N LYS A 91 -23.36 13.02 9.96
CA LYS A 91 -23.08 11.73 9.30
C LYS A 91 -22.48 11.88 7.90
N LYS A 92 -22.66 13.04 7.24
CA LYS A 92 -22.13 13.34 5.91
C LYS A 92 -20.61 13.20 5.85
N VAL A 93 -19.90 13.47 6.95
CA VAL A 93 -18.44 13.35 7.02
C VAL A 93 -17.95 11.93 6.72
N ARG A 94 -18.78 10.90 6.88
CA ARG A 94 -18.46 9.51 6.53
C ARG A 94 -18.17 9.30 5.05
N ARG A 95 -18.64 10.19 4.19
CA ARG A 95 -18.38 10.19 2.74
C ARG A 95 -17.16 11.02 2.35
N GLU A 96 -16.62 11.79 3.28
CA GLU A 96 -15.52 12.72 3.04
C GLU A 96 -14.21 12.24 3.70
N ARG A 97 -14.32 11.53 4.82
CA ARG A 97 -13.18 11.06 5.59
C ARG A 97 -12.59 9.78 4.99
N MET A 98 -11.27 9.74 4.98
CA MET A 98 -10.48 8.58 4.56
C MET A 98 -9.87 7.89 5.78
N GLY A 99 -9.82 6.58 5.74
CA GLY A 99 -8.97 5.76 6.59
C GLY A 99 -7.92 5.07 5.74
N HIS A 100 -6.97 4.38 6.36
CA HIS A 100 -5.96 3.61 5.65
C HIS A 100 -5.84 2.19 6.20
N ILE A 101 -5.35 1.30 5.35
CA ILE A 101 -4.94 -0.04 5.71
C ILE A 101 -3.45 -0.13 5.44
N LYS A 102 -2.67 -0.46 6.48
CA LYS A 102 -1.24 -0.67 6.35
C LYS A 102 -0.98 -2.09 5.86
N LEU A 103 -0.38 -2.22 4.70
CA LEU A 103 -0.03 -3.52 4.14
C LEU A 103 1.23 -4.07 4.82
N VAL A 104 1.27 -5.37 5.05
CA VAL A 104 2.42 -6.08 5.64
C VAL A 104 3.59 -6.10 4.66
N VAL A 105 3.30 -6.28 3.38
CA VAL A 105 4.27 -6.31 2.28
C VAL A 105 3.86 -5.31 1.20
N PRO A 106 4.81 -4.74 0.44
CA PRO A 106 4.48 -3.88 -0.69
C PRO A 106 3.70 -4.64 -1.76
N VAL A 107 2.92 -3.91 -2.54
CA VAL A 107 2.10 -4.45 -3.63
C VAL A 107 2.42 -3.69 -4.91
N VAL A 108 2.52 -4.41 -6.02
CA VAL A 108 2.74 -3.80 -7.33
C VAL A 108 1.49 -3.08 -7.80
N HIS A 109 1.63 -1.83 -8.25
CA HIS A 109 0.50 -1.02 -8.69
C HIS A 109 -0.11 -1.57 -9.98
N ILE A 110 -1.41 -1.86 -9.94
CA ILE A 110 -2.14 -2.53 -11.02
C ILE A 110 -2.08 -1.79 -12.37
N TRP A 111 -2.03 -0.45 -12.36
CA TRP A 111 -1.97 0.34 -13.59
C TRP A 111 -0.68 0.13 -14.38
N TYR A 112 0.41 -0.20 -13.71
CA TYR A 112 1.71 -0.46 -14.33
C TYR A 112 1.96 -1.94 -14.61
N PHE A 113 1.23 -2.82 -13.90
CA PHE A 113 1.39 -4.26 -14.00
C PHE A 113 0.39 -4.93 -14.94
N LYS A 114 -0.91 -4.58 -14.85
CA LYS A 114 -1.98 -5.20 -15.67
C LYS A 114 -2.39 -4.39 -16.91
N SER A 115 -1.83 -3.22 -17.13
CA SER A 115 -2.07 -2.45 -18.34
C SER A 115 -1.44 -3.12 -19.57
N LEU A 116 -2.02 -2.88 -20.73
CA LEU A 116 -1.45 -3.29 -22.01
C LEU A 116 -0.97 -2.05 -22.79
N PRO A 117 0.33 -1.93 -23.11
CA PRO A 117 1.42 -2.84 -22.74
C PRO A 117 1.77 -2.78 -21.25
N ASN A 118 2.27 -3.91 -20.71
CA ASN A 118 2.74 -3.97 -19.31
C ASN A 118 4.01 -3.13 -19.16
N LYS A 119 3.88 -1.97 -18.50
CA LYS A 119 4.97 -0.99 -18.38
C LYS A 119 6.16 -1.51 -17.59
N ILE A 120 5.91 -2.22 -16.49
CA ILE A 120 6.97 -2.80 -15.65
C ILE A 120 7.71 -3.89 -16.43
N GLY A 121 6.98 -4.81 -17.06
CA GLY A 121 7.56 -5.86 -17.86
C GLY A 121 8.38 -5.32 -19.02
N TYR A 122 7.92 -4.25 -19.65
CA TYR A 122 8.65 -3.58 -20.73
C TYR A 122 9.97 -2.97 -20.27
N LEU A 123 9.95 -2.23 -19.15
CA LEU A 123 11.16 -1.62 -18.57
C LEU A 123 12.18 -2.68 -18.12
N LEU A 124 11.72 -3.75 -17.53
CA LEU A 124 12.58 -4.84 -17.02
C LEU A 124 13.00 -5.83 -18.10
N GLY A 125 12.47 -5.74 -19.31
CA GLY A 125 12.68 -6.75 -20.36
C GLY A 125 12.11 -8.13 -20.01
N VAL A 126 11.11 -8.19 -19.12
CA VAL A 126 10.52 -9.43 -18.60
C VAL A 126 9.13 -9.65 -19.18
N SER A 127 8.84 -10.87 -19.64
CA SER A 127 7.50 -11.20 -20.14
C SER A 127 6.43 -11.07 -19.03
N SER A 128 5.21 -10.72 -19.41
CA SER A 128 4.12 -10.57 -18.46
C SER A 128 3.86 -11.83 -17.62
N LYS A 129 3.97 -13.00 -18.23
CA LYS A 129 3.81 -14.29 -17.54
C LYS A 129 4.90 -14.49 -16.47
N LYS A 130 6.15 -14.20 -16.80
CA LYS A 130 7.28 -14.31 -15.87
C LYS A 130 7.13 -13.31 -14.72
N LEU A 131 6.69 -12.09 -15.02
CA LEU A 131 6.43 -11.07 -14.01
C LEU A 131 5.27 -11.47 -13.07
N GLU A 132 4.21 -12.09 -13.61
CA GLU A 132 3.10 -12.63 -12.79
C GLU A 132 3.60 -13.68 -11.79
N THR A 133 4.42 -14.62 -12.25
CA THR A 133 5.01 -15.68 -11.42
C THR A 133 5.82 -15.09 -10.24
N ILE A 134 6.54 -13.98 -10.46
CA ILE A 134 7.30 -13.28 -9.43
C ILE A 134 6.35 -12.57 -8.45
N VAL A 135 5.41 -11.78 -8.98
CA VAL A 135 4.53 -10.92 -8.19
C VAL A 135 3.58 -11.72 -7.30
N TYR A 136 3.11 -12.89 -7.78
CA TYR A 136 2.18 -13.75 -7.04
C TYR A 136 2.89 -14.79 -6.14
N TYR A 137 4.18 -14.60 -5.86
CA TYR A 137 4.95 -15.46 -4.94
C TYR A 137 5.05 -16.92 -5.36
N GLU A 138 5.02 -17.20 -6.67
CA GLU A 138 5.18 -18.56 -7.17
C GLU A 138 6.64 -18.97 -7.30
N ARG A 139 7.53 -18.02 -7.63
CA ARG A 139 8.97 -18.25 -7.82
C ARG A 139 9.81 -17.08 -7.37
N PHE A 140 11.03 -17.38 -6.93
CA PHE A 140 12.08 -16.40 -6.72
C PHE A 140 12.65 -15.93 -8.06
N VAL A 141 13.08 -14.68 -8.12
CA VAL A 141 13.87 -14.14 -9.23
C VAL A 141 15.26 -13.76 -8.72
N VAL A 142 16.27 -14.15 -9.45
CA VAL A 142 17.66 -13.73 -9.19
C VAL A 142 17.80 -12.27 -9.57
N ILE A 143 18.11 -11.43 -8.59
CA ILE A 143 18.37 -10.00 -8.78
C ILE A 143 19.86 -9.78 -9.02
N GLN A 144 20.69 -10.50 -8.26
CA GLN A 144 22.12 -10.44 -8.35
C GLN A 144 22.73 -11.84 -8.16
N SER A 145 23.54 -12.27 -9.09
CA SER A 145 24.13 -13.60 -9.09
C SER A 145 25.26 -13.75 -8.08
N GLY A 146 26.03 -12.69 -7.81
CA GLY A 146 27.16 -12.70 -6.90
C GLY A 146 28.14 -13.83 -7.23
N VAL A 147 28.57 -14.54 -6.22
CA VAL A 147 29.50 -15.71 -6.32
C VAL A 147 28.88 -16.90 -7.07
N ARG A 148 27.61 -16.83 -7.47
CA ARG A 148 26.92 -17.90 -8.23
C ARG A 148 26.91 -17.67 -9.75
N ALA A 149 27.44 -16.55 -10.22
CA ALA A 149 27.54 -16.27 -11.66
C ALA A 149 28.28 -17.38 -12.41
N ASP A 150 29.38 -17.87 -11.85
CA ASP A 150 30.18 -18.96 -12.40
C ASP A 150 29.46 -20.32 -12.43
N LYS A 151 28.37 -20.46 -11.68
CA LYS A 151 27.52 -21.66 -11.63
C LYS A 151 26.29 -21.59 -12.51
N GLY A 152 26.20 -20.53 -13.34
CA GLY A 152 25.17 -20.37 -14.35
C GLY A 152 23.87 -19.70 -13.88
N GLN A 153 23.80 -19.15 -12.67
CA GLN A 153 22.69 -18.29 -12.27
C GLN A 153 22.90 -16.87 -12.80
N ASN A 154 21.95 -16.42 -13.62
CA ASN A 154 21.97 -15.08 -14.19
C ASN A 154 20.90 -14.18 -13.58
N PRO A 155 21.11 -12.86 -13.52
CA PRO A 155 20.05 -11.94 -13.15
C PRO A 155 18.81 -12.14 -14.02
N GLY A 156 17.66 -12.20 -13.41
CA GLY A 156 16.39 -12.46 -14.08
C GLY A 156 16.01 -13.94 -14.17
N ASP A 157 16.85 -14.89 -13.77
CA ASP A 157 16.45 -16.30 -13.71
C ASP A 157 15.40 -16.54 -12.63
N LEU A 158 14.49 -17.47 -12.89
CA LEU A 158 13.46 -17.89 -11.94
C LEU A 158 13.89 -19.18 -11.25
N LEU A 159 13.77 -19.17 -9.92
CA LEU A 159 14.09 -20.33 -9.07
C LEU A 159 12.82 -20.81 -8.38
N THR A 160 12.71 -22.14 -8.23
CA THR A 160 11.77 -22.75 -7.31
C THR A 160 12.22 -22.53 -5.86
N GLU A 161 11.35 -22.78 -4.90
CA GLU A 161 11.71 -22.74 -3.49
C GLU A 161 12.82 -23.72 -3.15
N GLU A 162 12.75 -24.95 -3.70
CA GLU A 162 13.77 -25.99 -3.51
C GLU A 162 15.13 -25.54 -4.05
N GLU A 163 15.18 -25.05 -5.29
CA GLU A 163 16.40 -24.53 -5.92
C GLU A 163 17.00 -23.35 -5.13
N TYR A 164 16.15 -22.46 -4.59
CA TYR A 164 16.59 -21.34 -3.78
C TYR A 164 17.22 -21.81 -2.45
N LEU A 165 16.61 -22.77 -1.77
CA LEU A 165 17.13 -23.34 -0.53
C LEU A 165 18.46 -24.08 -0.76
N ASP A 166 18.56 -24.89 -1.82
CA ASP A 166 19.79 -25.57 -2.22
C ASP A 166 20.94 -24.59 -2.50
N ILE A 167 20.60 -23.44 -3.12
CA ILE A 167 21.57 -22.37 -3.32
C ILE A 167 22.04 -21.80 -1.98
N LEU A 168 21.12 -21.50 -1.07
CA LEU A 168 21.45 -20.94 0.23
C LEU A 168 22.36 -21.88 1.04
N ASP A 169 22.11 -23.18 1.01
CA ASP A 169 22.91 -24.20 1.71
C ASP A 169 24.33 -24.31 1.15
N THR A 170 24.51 -24.02 -0.12
CA THR A 170 25.80 -24.09 -0.81
C THR A 170 26.55 -22.75 -0.86
N LEU A 171 25.94 -21.65 -0.40
CA LEU A 171 26.60 -20.35 -0.30
C LEU A 171 27.58 -20.30 0.88
N PRO A 172 28.68 -19.52 0.77
CA PRO A 172 29.51 -19.20 1.92
C PRO A 172 28.66 -18.55 3.04
N LYS A 173 28.87 -18.97 4.27
CA LYS A 173 28.09 -18.50 5.44
C LYS A 173 28.11 -16.97 5.59
N ASP A 174 29.16 -16.32 5.16
CA ASP A 174 29.34 -14.87 5.26
C ASP A 174 28.61 -14.12 4.14
N ASN A 175 28.16 -14.80 3.07
CA ASN A 175 27.54 -14.16 1.90
C ASN A 175 26.25 -13.41 2.25
N GLN A 176 25.44 -13.96 3.15
CA GLN A 176 24.18 -13.32 3.57
C GLN A 176 24.38 -12.05 4.41
N TYR A 177 25.55 -11.87 5.02
CA TYR A 177 25.88 -10.68 5.82
C TYR A 177 26.54 -9.57 5.00
N LEU A 178 26.87 -9.83 3.73
CA LEU A 178 27.40 -8.82 2.84
C LEU A 178 26.37 -7.68 2.64
N PRO A 179 26.83 -6.43 2.47
CA PRO A 179 25.96 -5.33 2.03
C PRO A 179 25.25 -5.65 0.71
N ASP A 180 24.08 -5.08 0.47
CA ASP A 180 23.31 -5.31 -0.77
C ASP A 180 24.02 -4.74 -2.02
N ASP A 181 24.95 -3.82 -1.83
CA ASP A 181 25.77 -3.22 -2.89
C ASP A 181 27.02 -4.05 -3.22
N ASP A 182 27.34 -5.09 -2.42
CA ASP A 182 28.51 -5.92 -2.69
C ASP A 182 28.26 -6.81 -3.90
N PRO A 183 29.12 -6.73 -4.95
CA PRO A 183 28.94 -7.51 -6.17
C PRO A 183 29.00 -9.03 -5.97
N ASN A 184 29.59 -9.51 -4.87
CA ASN A 184 29.68 -10.94 -4.55
C ASN A 184 28.45 -11.48 -3.82
N LYS A 185 27.56 -10.61 -3.35
CA LYS A 185 26.33 -11.05 -2.68
C LYS A 185 25.38 -11.72 -3.66
N PHE A 186 24.88 -12.89 -3.30
CA PHE A 186 23.75 -13.50 -4.01
C PHE A 186 22.44 -12.92 -3.48
N ILE A 187 21.60 -12.38 -4.37
CA ILE A 187 20.29 -11.82 -4.01
C ILE A 187 19.24 -12.42 -4.92
N ALA A 188 18.28 -13.11 -4.33
CA ALA A 188 17.06 -13.54 -4.99
C ALA A 188 15.87 -13.25 -4.08
N LYS A 189 14.81 -12.67 -4.66
CA LYS A 189 13.59 -12.26 -3.94
C LYS A 189 12.35 -12.67 -4.72
N MET A 190 11.19 -12.57 -4.10
CA MET A 190 9.89 -12.76 -4.74
C MET A 190 8.95 -11.59 -4.42
N GLY A 191 7.83 -11.53 -5.11
CA GLY A 191 6.80 -10.54 -4.86
C GLY A 191 7.16 -9.12 -5.34
N ALA A 192 6.47 -8.14 -4.79
CA ALA A 192 6.67 -6.74 -5.16
C ALA A 192 8.02 -6.19 -4.72
N GLU A 193 8.63 -6.72 -3.67
CA GLU A 193 9.97 -6.34 -3.23
C GLU A 193 11.02 -6.68 -4.30
N ALA A 194 10.90 -7.85 -4.92
CA ALA A 194 11.78 -8.22 -6.02
C ALA A 194 11.67 -7.25 -7.20
N VAL A 195 10.43 -6.91 -7.57
CA VAL A 195 10.17 -5.95 -8.67
C VAL A 195 10.70 -4.57 -8.33
N HIS A 196 10.56 -4.11 -7.09
CA HIS A 196 11.09 -2.83 -6.62
C HIS A 196 12.61 -2.79 -6.74
N ASP A 197 13.31 -3.81 -6.25
CA ASP A 197 14.77 -3.88 -6.30
C ASP A 197 15.29 -3.97 -7.74
N MET A 198 14.60 -4.71 -8.60
CA MET A 198 14.91 -4.77 -10.03
C MET A 198 14.78 -3.40 -10.69
N LEU A 199 13.71 -2.66 -10.38
CA LEU A 199 13.48 -1.31 -10.92
C LEU A 199 14.51 -0.29 -10.42
N GLN A 200 14.95 -0.38 -9.15
CA GLN A 200 15.98 0.50 -8.61
C GLN A 200 17.34 0.32 -9.26
N ARG A 201 17.63 -0.87 -9.79
CA ARG A 201 18.90 -1.20 -10.46
C ARG A 201 18.93 -0.84 -11.94
N ILE A 202 17.83 -0.32 -12.49
CA ILE A 202 17.79 0.12 -13.90
C ILE A 202 18.56 1.42 -14.06
N ASP A 203 19.49 1.42 -15.00
CA ASP A 203 20.13 2.64 -15.48
C ASP A 203 19.30 3.22 -16.64
N LEU A 204 18.62 4.33 -16.37
CA LEU A 204 17.74 4.98 -17.34
C LEU A 204 18.52 5.61 -18.50
N ASP A 205 19.79 6.01 -18.27
CA ASP A 205 20.62 6.61 -19.30
C ASP A 205 21.02 5.56 -20.34
N GLN A 206 21.27 4.32 -19.91
CA GLN A 206 21.53 3.21 -20.82
C GLN A 206 20.29 2.79 -21.61
N LEU A 207 19.10 2.91 -21.03
CA LEU A 207 17.84 2.57 -21.72
C LEU A 207 17.41 3.64 -22.73
N SER A 208 17.92 4.86 -22.65
CA SER A 208 17.56 5.95 -23.56
C SER A 208 18.24 5.86 -24.94
N PHE A 209 19.16 4.92 -25.12
CA PHE A 209 19.82 4.60 -26.37
C PHE A 209 19.19 3.34 -26.98
#